data_8dbeb35d584d5e87ad68198a96f2505a
#
_entry.id   8dbeb35d584d5e87ad68198a96f2505a
#
_cell.length_a   1.000
_cell.length_b   1.000
_cell.length_c   1.000
_cell.angle_alpha   90.00
_cell.angle_beta   90.00
_cell.angle_gamma   90.00
#
_symmetry.space_group_name_H-M   'P 1'
#
loop_
_entity.id
_entity.type
_entity.pdbx_description
1 polymer ?
#
loop_
_entity_poly.entity_id
_entity_poly.type
_entity_poly.pdbx_seq_one_letter_code
_entity_poly.pdbx_strand_id
1 'polypeptide(L)'
;KSVNSKILDLNIRFPHFLKAYENDLRKEISKKLHRGKIELNVNSEIGTNTDEISINQEIIINYIQQIKELDDINSDEKDYLKMAMRLPNAYSSKSINLNTTEAKNFREKILKATKSLIDYRAKEGLEMEKDFKEKISLIKKLLTKIKKVEKDRISRKRNKLLDEFKKIELGFDNNRLEQEMI
;
A
#
# COMPACT_ATOMS: atom_id res chain seq x y z
N LYS A 1 6.39 0.61 1.64
CA LYS A 1 6.02 0.81 0.23
C LYS A 1 4.56 1.26 0.16
N SER A 2 4.26 2.18 -0.74
CA SER A 2 2.88 2.67 -0.92
C SER A 2 2.56 2.77 -2.41
N VAL A 3 1.34 2.33 -2.79
CA VAL A 3 0.82 2.42 -4.16
C VAL A 3 -0.59 3.01 -4.10
N ASN A 4 -1.00 3.74 -5.14
CA ASN A 4 -2.32 4.32 -5.23
C ASN A 4 -3.41 3.24 -5.32
N SER A 5 -4.45 3.37 -4.50
CA SER A 5 -5.66 2.54 -4.52
C SER A 5 -6.84 3.35 -4.01
N LYS A 6 -8.06 3.01 -4.42
CA LYS A 6 -9.28 3.66 -3.96
C LYS A 6 -9.61 3.32 -2.49
N ILE A 7 -9.29 2.10 -2.09
CA ILE A 7 -9.54 1.56 -0.75
C ILE A 7 -8.21 1.43 -0.02
N LEU A 8 -8.22 1.57 1.30
CA LEU A 8 -7.07 1.29 2.13
C LEU A 8 -6.85 -0.23 2.23
N ASP A 9 -5.71 -0.68 1.72
CA ASP A 9 -5.20 -2.05 1.89
C ASP A 9 -3.86 -1.95 2.65
N LEU A 10 -3.86 -2.32 3.93
CA LEU A 10 -2.71 -2.21 4.82
C LEU A 10 -2.18 -3.59 5.17
N ASN A 11 -1.07 -3.96 4.59
CA ASN A 11 -0.34 -5.18 4.88
C ASN A 11 0.85 -4.86 5.80
N ILE A 12 0.84 -5.45 6.99
CA ILE A 12 1.90 -5.29 8.00
C ILE A 12 2.58 -6.64 8.17
N ARG A 13 3.91 -6.64 8.12
CA ARG A 13 4.73 -7.82 8.39
C ARG A 13 5.76 -7.48 9.44
N PHE A 14 5.57 -8.06 10.62
CA PHE A 14 6.48 -7.90 11.75
C PHE A 14 7.12 -9.24 12.13
N PRO A 15 8.35 -9.24 12.64
CA PRO A 15 8.94 -10.37 13.32
C PRO A 15 8.05 -10.82 14.51
N HIS A 16 8.20 -12.07 14.93
CA HIS A 16 7.33 -12.69 15.95
C HIS A 16 7.25 -11.86 17.24
N PHE A 17 8.37 -11.34 17.73
CA PHE A 17 8.45 -10.55 18.97
C PHE A 17 7.77 -9.17 18.90
N LEU A 18 7.43 -8.67 17.70
CA LEU A 18 6.70 -7.42 17.49
C LEU A 18 5.22 -7.61 17.20
N LYS A 19 4.76 -8.85 17.05
CA LYS A 19 3.38 -9.16 16.65
C LYS A 19 2.33 -8.59 17.61
N ALA A 20 2.66 -8.50 18.90
CA ALA A 20 1.76 -7.93 19.91
C ALA A 20 1.38 -6.47 19.62
N TYR A 21 2.27 -5.71 18.96
CA TYR A 21 2.05 -4.29 18.61
C TYR A 21 1.33 -4.08 17.29
N GLU A 22 1.14 -5.14 16.50
CA GLU A 22 0.59 -5.03 15.14
C GLU A 22 -0.81 -4.43 15.12
N ASN A 23 -1.72 -4.93 15.95
CA ASN A 23 -3.12 -4.52 15.95
C ASN A 23 -3.30 -3.04 16.32
N ASP A 24 -2.56 -2.54 17.28
CA ASP A 24 -2.65 -1.16 17.71
C ASP A 24 -2.06 -0.21 16.66
N LEU A 25 -0.91 -0.56 16.10
CA LEU A 25 -0.30 0.19 15.00
C LEU A 25 -1.18 0.17 13.75
N ARG A 26 -1.81 -0.96 13.42
CA ARG A 26 -2.76 -1.06 12.32
C ARG A 26 -3.92 -0.08 12.49
N LYS A 27 -4.51 -0.01 13.67
CA LYS A 27 -5.59 0.96 13.98
C LYS A 27 -5.12 2.40 13.85
N GLU A 28 -3.94 2.73 14.36
CA GLU A 28 -3.40 4.10 14.28
C GLU A 28 -3.05 4.53 12.86
N ILE A 29 -2.43 3.65 12.09
CA ILE A 29 -2.09 3.91 10.68
C ILE A 29 -3.37 4.07 9.86
N SER A 30 -4.36 3.19 10.06
CA SER A 30 -5.64 3.25 9.32
C SER A 30 -6.43 4.52 9.61
N LYS A 31 -6.35 5.08 10.83
CA LYS A 31 -6.97 6.37 11.14
C LYS A 31 -6.32 7.54 10.40
N LYS A 32 -5.03 7.46 10.08
CA LYS A 32 -4.27 8.52 9.41
C LYS A 32 -4.24 8.40 7.89
N LEU A 33 -4.37 7.18 7.38
CA LEU A 33 -4.28 6.87 5.96
C LEU A 33 -5.63 6.32 5.47
N HIS A 34 -6.34 7.11 4.67
CA HIS A 34 -7.71 6.79 4.26
C HIS A 34 -7.79 5.93 3.00
N ARG A 35 -6.72 5.88 2.19
CA ARG A 35 -6.69 5.14 0.92
C ARG A 35 -5.25 4.71 0.56
N GLY A 36 -5.15 3.77 -0.37
CA GLY A 36 -3.88 3.28 -0.92
C GLY A 36 -3.54 1.89 -0.43
N LYS A 37 -2.76 1.18 -1.24
CA LYS A 37 -2.16 -0.10 -0.84
C LYS A 37 -0.81 0.17 -0.18
N ILE A 38 -0.67 -0.21 1.07
CA ILE A 38 0.48 0.09 1.92
C ILE A 38 1.06 -1.21 2.45
N GLU A 39 2.33 -1.39 2.26
CA GLU A 39 3.11 -2.50 2.80
C GLU A 39 4.11 -1.94 3.83
N LEU A 40 3.96 -2.34 5.07
CA LEU A 40 4.85 -2.05 6.17
C LEU A 40 5.58 -3.33 6.57
N ASN A 41 6.83 -3.46 6.15
CA ASN A 41 7.68 -4.58 6.50
C ASN A 41 8.74 -4.09 7.48
N VAL A 42 8.84 -4.75 8.61
CA VAL A 42 9.92 -4.55 9.58
C VAL A 42 10.74 -5.82 9.61
N ASN A 43 11.99 -5.70 9.18
CA ASN A 43 12.96 -6.77 9.30
C ASN A 43 13.86 -6.47 10.50
N SER A 44 14.09 -7.45 11.32
CA SER A 44 15.07 -7.38 12.37
C SER A 44 16.36 -7.99 11.82
N GLU A 45 17.35 -7.17 11.54
CA GLU A 45 18.72 -7.65 11.48
C GLU A 45 19.16 -7.83 12.93
N ILE A 46 18.79 -8.95 13.51
CA ILE A 46 19.44 -9.39 14.74
C ILE A 46 20.86 -9.66 14.29
N GLY A 47 21.76 -8.75 14.67
CA GLY A 47 23.17 -8.92 14.37
C GLY A 47 23.56 -10.33 14.76
N THR A 48 24.46 -10.93 14.01
CA THR A 48 25.01 -12.28 14.15
C THR A 48 25.65 -12.59 15.50
N ASN A 49 25.43 -11.77 16.49
CA ASN A 49 25.62 -12.10 17.89
C ASN A 49 24.51 -13.05 18.28
N THR A 50 24.70 -14.33 17.82
CA THR A 50 24.13 -15.50 18.45
C THR A 50 22.76 -15.23 19.08
N ASP A 51 21.67 -15.63 18.36
CA ASP A 51 20.57 -16.17 19.11
C ASP A 51 21.26 -16.95 20.25
N GLU A 52 21.20 -16.44 21.47
CA GLU A 52 21.69 -17.22 22.60
C GLU A 52 20.79 -18.44 22.64
N ILE A 53 21.16 -19.43 21.81
CA ILE A 53 20.58 -20.75 21.89
C ILE A 53 20.95 -21.23 23.26
N SER A 54 20.04 -21.10 24.18
CA SER A 54 20.22 -21.62 25.52
C SER A 54 19.71 -23.05 25.52
N ILE A 55 20.48 -23.90 26.18
CA ILE A 55 20.08 -25.28 26.44
C ILE A 55 18.94 -25.25 27.44
N ASN A 56 17.85 -25.93 27.15
CA ASN A 56 16.75 -26.09 28.07
C ASN A 56 17.07 -27.24 29.06
N GLN A 57 17.78 -26.91 30.12
CA GLN A 57 18.26 -27.90 31.07
C GLN A 57 17.14 -28.77 31.67
N GLU A 58 16.00 -28.16 31.97
CA GLU A 58 14.84 -28.83 32.56
C GLU A 58 14.27 -29.92 31.63
N ILE A 59 14.11 -29.58 30.36
CA ILE A 59 13.61 -30.51 29.34
C ILE A 59 14.64 -31.63 29.10
N ILE A 60 15.92 -31.31 29.03
CA ILE A 60 16.97 -32.30 28.77
C ILE A 60 17.06 -33.30 29.96
N ILE A 61 16.99 -32.83 31.18
CA ILE A 61 17.00 -33.69 32.36
C ILE A 61 15.80 -34.64 32.34
N ASN A 62 14.62 -34.11 32.00
CA ASN A 62 13.40 -34.93 31.88
C ASN A 62 13.51 -36.01 30.79
N TYR A 63 14.06 -35.65 29.61
CA TYR A 63 14.33 -36.61 28.56
C TYR A 63 15.34 -37.69 28.97
N ILE A 64 16.42 -37.31 29.64
CA ILE A 64 17.42 -38.30 30.12
C ILE A 64 16.76 -39.27 31.10
N GLN A 65 15.90 -38.80 31.99
CA GLN A 65 15.20 -39.64 32.95
C GLN A 65 14.27 -40.63 32.21
N GLN A 66 13.46 -40.16 31.25
CA GLN A 66 12.56 -41.01 30.47
C GLN A 66 13.33 -42.05 29.62
N ILE A 67 14.46 -41.65 29.02
CA ILE A 67 15.27 -42.57 28.21
C ILE A 67 15.89 -43.66 29.13
N LYS A 68 16.37 -43.29 30.33
CA LYS A 68 16.89 -44.26 31.33
C LYS A 68 15.83 -45.26 31.76
N GLU A 69 14.58 -44.86 31.91
CA GLU A 69 13.47 -45.77 32.28
C GLU A 69 13.12 -46.78 31.17
N LEU A 70 13.43 -46.45 29.89
CA LEU A 70 13.18 -47.29 28.72
C LEU A 70 14.38 -48.20 28.37
N ASP A 71 15.58 -47.90 28.91
CA ASP A 71 16.80 -48.58 28.52
C ASP A 71 17.16 -49.69 29.54
N ASP A 72 16.94 -50.94 29.13
CA ASP A 72 17.36 -52.11 29.90
C ASP A 72 18.89 -52.38 29.85
N ILE A 73 19.63 -51.62 29.03
CA ILE A 73 21.06 -51.77 28.75
C ILE A 73 21.88 -50.60 29.26
N ASN A 74 21.92 -50.29 30.48
CA ASN A 74 22.79 -49.27 31.11
C ASN A 74 23.83 -48.62 30.18
N SER A 75 23.38 -47.75 29.29
CA SER A 75 24.21 -46.95 28.36
C SER A 75 25.00 -45.89 29.12
N ASP A 76 26.11 -45.38 28.57
CA ASP A 76 26.91 -44.33 29.19
C ASP A 76 26.08 -43.00 29.32
N GLU A 77 26.23 -42.25 30.40
CA GLU A 77 25.53 -40.97 30.61
C GLU A 77 25.74 -39.98 29.46
N LYS A 78 26.87 -40.05 28.79
CA LYS A 78 27.17 -39.22 27.61
C LYS A 78 26.26 -39.53 26.41
N ASP A 79 25.83 -40.78 26.28
CA ASP A 79 24.97 -41.19 25.17
C ASP A 79 23.52 -40.79 25.45
N TYR A 80 23.05 -40.84 26.68
CA TYR A 80 21.74 -40.28 27.04
C TYR A 80 21.69 -38.77 26.82
N LEU A 81 22.75 -38.03 27.13
CA LEU A 81 22.82 -36.60 26.85
C LEU A 81 22.78 -36.31 25.33
N LYS A 82 23.51 -37.07 24.52
CA LYS A 82 23.49 -36.91 23.06
C LYS A 82 22.11 -37.19 22.48
N MET A 83 21.42 -38.19 23.00
CA MET A 83 20.04 -38.51 22.57
C MET A 83 19.07 -37.39 22.96
N ALA A 84 19.10 -36.94 24.21
CA ALA A 84 18.25 -35.88 24.72
C ALA A 84 18.42 -34.53 23.96
N MET A 85 19.66 -34.19 23.60
CA MET A 85 19.95 -32.99 22.80
C MET A 85 19.40 -33.03 21.36
N ARG A 86 19.03 -34.17 20.83
CA ARG A 86 18.40 -34.31 19.51
C ARG A 86 16.88 -34.25 19.55
N LEU A 87 16.28 -34.30 20.75
CA LEU A 87 14.84 -34.25 20.91
C LEU A 87 14.29 -32.82 20.80
N PRO A 88 13.01 -32.66 20.46
CA PRO A 88 12.38 -31.35 20.31
C PRO A 88 12.51 -30.49 21.59
N ASN A 89 12.64 -29.18 21.42
CA ASN A 89 12.72 -28.22 22.53
C ASN A 89 13.95 -28.37 23.49
N ALA A 90 14.92 -29.20 23.12
CA ALA A 90 16.19 -29.28 23.83
C ALA A 90 16.95 -27.93 23.86
N TYR A 91 16.70 -27.12 22.84
CA TYR A 91 17.21 -25.76 22.72
C TYR A 91 16.08 -24.74 22.82
N SER A 92 16.25 -23.70 23.57
CA SER A 92 15.35 -22.55 23.58
C SER A 92 16.06 -21.33 23.01
N SER A 93 15.40 -20.64 22.09
CA SER A 93 15.81 -19.29 21.76
C SER A 93 15.21 -18.35 22.81
N LYS A 94 16.03 -17.49 23.43
CA LYS A 94 15.48 -16.43 24.29
C LYS A 94 14.48 -15.62 23.49
N SER A 95 13.25 -15.56 23.92
CA SER A 95 12.27 -14.67 23.35
C SER A 95 12.75 -13.23 23.57
N ILE A 96 13.03 -12.53 22.49
CA ILE A 96 13.36 -11.11 22.55
C ILE A 96 12.07 -10.38 22.93
N ASN A 97 12.02 -9.87 24.13
CA ASN A 97 10.94 -8.99 24.58
C ASN A 97 11.47 -7.56 24.62
N LEU A 98 10.81 -6.68 23.89
CA LEU A 98 11.12 -5.26 23.96
C LEU A 98 10.79 -4.72 25.35
N ASN A 99 11.71 -3.94 25.92
CA ASN A 99 11.38 -3.16 27.11
C ASN A 99 10.41 -2.01 26.74
N THR A 100 9.80 -1.39 27.74
CA THR A 100 8.79 -0.34 27.55
C THR A 100 9.33 0.85 26.73
N THR A 101 10.59 1.20 26.91
CA THR A 101 11.23 2.31 26.18
C THR A 101 11.47 1.95 24.71
N GLU A 102 11.91 0.73 24.44
CA GLU A 102 12.13 0.23 23.08
C GLU A 102 10.81 0.12 22.30
N ALA A 103 9.77 -0.39 22.96
CA ALA A 103 8.43 -0.46 22.39
C ALA A 103 7.89 0.93 22.02
N LYS A 104 8.09 1.92 22.89
CA LYS A 104 7.72 3.32 22.61
C LYS A 104 8.50 3.89 21.43
N ASN A 105 9.81 3.73 21.41
CA ASN A 105 10.69 4.17 20.33
C ASN A 105 10.32 3.50 18.99
N PHE A 106 10.00 2.23 19.00
CA PHE A 106 9.52 1.50 17.83
C PHE A 106 8.25 2.13 17.29
N ARG A 107 7.23 2.32 18.14
CA ARG A 107 5.97 2.96 17.76
C ARG A 107 6.19 4.35 17.19
N GLU A 108 7.00 5.19 17.81
CA GLU A 108 7.31 6.54 17.34
C GLU A 108 7.97 6.53 15.95
N LYS A 109 8.89 5.60 15.68
CA LYS A 109 9.52 5.45 14.36
C LYS A 109 8.50 5.10 13.28
N ILE A 110 7.58 4.18 13.55
CA ILE A 110 6.50 3.81 12.62
C ILE A 110 5.57 5.00 12.35
N LEU A 111 5.17 5.73 13.39
CA LEU A 111 4.33 6.92 13.23
C LEU A 111 5.02 8.05 12.48
N LYS A 112 6.33 8.23 12.68
CA LYS A 112 7.14 9.17 11.91
C LYS A 112 7.21 8.80 10.44
N ALA A 113 7.42 7.52 10.11
CA ALA A 113 7.38 7.03 8.74
C ALA A 113 5.99 7.23 8.10
N THR A 114 4.91 7.00 8.84
CA THR A 114 3.54 7.26 8.38
C THR A 114 3.33 8.74 8.07
N LYS A 115 3.82 9.65 8.93
CA LYS A 115 3.76 11.10 8.70
C LYS A 115 4.54 11.49 7.44
N SER A 116 5.75 10.98 7.26
CA SER A 116 6.55 11.24 6.06
C SER A 116 5.85 10.80 4.77
N LEU A 117 5.10 9.69 4.81
CA LEU A 117 4.28 9.25 3.68
C LEU A 117 3.13 10.22 3.38
N ILE A 118 2.47 10.75 4.42
CA ILE A 118 1.39 11.74 4.26
C ILE A 118 1.96 13.02 3.64
N ASP A 119 3.09 13.51 4.15
CA ASP A 119 3.73 14.72 3.64
C ASP A 119 4.18 14.56 2.18
N TYR A 120 4.70 13.39 1.82
CA TYR A 120 5.05 13.06 0.44
C TYR A 120 3.82 13.09 -0.47
N ARG A 121 2.72 12.43 -0.06
CA ARG A 121 1.47 12.43 -0.82
C ARG A 121 0.85 13.82 -0.97
N ALA A 122 0.98 14.66 0.03
CA ALA A 122 0.50 16.04 -0.04
C ALA A 122 1.27 16.86 -1.07
N LYS A 123 2.60 16.72 -1.12
CA LYS A 123 3.45 17.37 -2.14
C LYS A 123 3.10 16.88 -3.56
N GLU A 124 3.00 15.57 -3.77
CA GLU A 124 2.59 14.97 -5.05
C GLU A 124 1.20 15.50 -5.48
N GLY A 125 0.26 15.59 -4.53
CA GLY A 125 -1.07 16.12 -4.78
C GLY A 125 -1.08 17.58 -5.23
N LEU A 126 -0.22 18.42 -4.68
CA LEU A 126 -0.07 19.83 -5.09
C LEU A 126 0.46 19.96 -6.52
N GLU A 127 1.43 19.15 -6.92
CA GLU A 127 1.93 19.13 -8.29
C GLU A 127 0.85 18.66 -9.29
N MET A 128 0.11 17.61 -8.94
CA MET A 128 -1.03 17.17 -9.76
C MET A 128 -2.12 18.24 -9.87
N GLU A 129 -2.45 18.93 -8.79
CA GLU A 129 -3.43 20.01 -8.79
C GLU A 129 -3.04 21.13 -9.76
N LYS A 130 -1.76 21.51 -9.78
CA LYS A 130 -1.22 22.52 -10.70
C LYS A 130 -1.38 22.07 -12.16
N ASP A 131 -0.98 20.85 -12.49
CA ASP A 131 -1.10 20.30 -13.84
C ASP A 131 -2.56 20.25 -14.31
N PHE A 132 -3.48 19.80 -13.44
CA PHE A 132 -4.91 19.80 -13.76
C PHE A 132 -5.48 21.20 -14.00
N LYS A 133 -5.11 22.18 -13.19
CA LYS A 133 -5.55 23.59 -13.38
C LYS A 133 -5.08 24.14 -14.71
N GLU A 134 -3.84 23.89 -15.10
CA GLU A 134 -3.29 24.30 -16.38
C GLU A 134 -4.04 23.66 -17.57
N LYS A 135 -4.28 22.34 -17.51
CA LYS A 135 -5.03 21.62 -18.56
C LYS A 135 -6.48 22.07 -18.67
N ILE A 136 -7.17 22.28 -17.56
CA ILE A 136 -8.53 22.80 -17.55
C ILE A 136 -8.57 24.22 -18.16
N SER A 137 -7.61 25.07 -17.84
CA SER A 137 -7.50 26.39 -18.43
C SER A 137 -7.32 26.33 -19.94
N LEU A 138 -6.47 25.42 -20.44
CA LEU A 138 -6.26 25.20 -21.87
C LEU A 138 -7.54 24.72 -22.55
N ILE A 139 -8.25 23.76 -21.96
CA ILE A 139 -9.54 23.27 -22.50
C ILE A 139 -10.54 24.42 -22.62
N LYS A 140 -10.68 25.26 -21.58
CA LYS A 140 -11.57 26.45 -21.62
C LYS A 140 -11.21 27.42 -22.75
N LYS A 141 -9.90 27.68 -22.94
CA LYS A 141 -9.42 28.52 -24.05
C LYS A 141 -9.76 27.92 -25.42
N LEU A 142 -9.56 26.63 -25.59
CA LEU A 142 -9.89 25.93 -26.84
C LEU A 142 -11.39 25.93 -27.10
N LEU A 143 -12.24 25.70 -26.14
CA LEU A 143 -13.69 25.79 -26.26
C LEU A 143 -14.14 27.18 -26.70
N THR A 144 -13.52 28.24 -26.19
CA THR A 144 -13.82 29.61 -26.61
C THR A 144 -13.44 29.84 -28.06
N LYS A 145 -12.31 29.30 -28.54
CA LYS A 145 -11.93 29.35 -29.97
C LYS A 145 -12.91 28.60 -30.84
N ILE A 146 -13.31 27.38 -30.45
CA ILE A 146 -14.29 26.58 -31.20
C ILE A 146 -15.62 27.33 -31.35
N LYS A 147 -16.15 27.92 -30.24
CA LYS A 147 -17.39 28.69 -30.28
C LYS A 147 -17.35 29.85 -31.30
N LYS A 148 -16.19 30.51 -31.47
CA LYS A 148 -16.03 31.58 -32.49
C LYS A 148 -16.09 31.00 -33.89
N VAL A 149 -15.32 29.96 -34.17
CA VAL A 149 -15.27 29.32 -35.52
C VAL A 149 -16.61 28.69 -35.86
N GLU A 150 -17.36 28.18 -34.89
CA GLU A 150 -18.66 27.55 -35.10
C GLU A 150 -19.71 28.55 -35.64
N LYS A 151 -19.75 29.75 -35.07
CA LYS A 151 -20.63 30.83 -35.59
C LYS A 151 -20.36 31.13 -37.06
N ASP A 152 -19.10 31.27 -37.44
CA ASP A 152 -18.71 31.54 -38.83
C ASP A 152 -19.00 30.35 -39.75
N ARG A 153 -18.88 29.13 -39.26
CA ARG A 153 -19.22 27.89 -40.02
C ARG A 153 -20.70 27.83 -40.32
N ILE A 154 -21.54 28.09 -39.33
CA ILE A 154 -23.00 28.07 -39.50
C ILE A 154 -23.42 29.14 -40.51
N SER A 155 -22.88 30.37 -40.38
CA SER A 155 -23.19 31.45 -41.32
C SER A 155 -22.75 31.11 -42.75
N ARG A 156 -21.57 30.54 -42.91
CA ARG A 156 -21.09 30.10 -44.25
C ARG A 156 -21.96 28.98 -44.83
N LYS A 157 -22.32 27.97 -44.04
CA LYS A 157 -23.19 26.86 -44.49
C LYS A 157 -24.57 27.39 -44.91
N ARG A 158 -25.16 28.32 -44.10
CA ARG A 158 -26.42 28.94 -44.43
C ARG A 158 -26.36 29.71 -45.75
N ASN A 159 -25.38 30.55 -45.96
CA ASN A 159 -25.23 31.32 -47.20
C ASN A 159 -25.04 30.40 -48.42
N LYS A 160 -24.24 29.34 -48.28
CA LYS A 160 -24.05 28.36 -49.37
C LYS A 160 -25.36 27.66 -49.74
N LEU A 161 -26.15 27.23 -48.77
CA LEU A 161 -27.46 26.61 -49.02
C LEU A 161 -28.42 27.61 -49.68
N LEU A 162 -28.47 28.86 -49.23
CA LEU A 162 -29.30 29.90 -49.87
C LEU A 162 -28.92 30.16 -51.32
N ASP A 163 -27.61 30.17 -51.63
CA ASP A 163 -27.12 30.34 -53.00
C ASP A 163 -27.44 29.14 -53.90
N GLU A 164 -27.41 27.92 -53.37
CA GLU A 164 -27.81 26.70 -54.07
C GLU A 164 -29.32 26.70 -54.33
N PHE A 165 -30.17 27.11 -53.41
CA PHE A 165 -31.62 27.23 -53.58
C PHE A 165 -31.98 28.30 -54.61
N LYS A 166 -31.30 29.44 -54.63
CA LYS A 166 -31.53 30.48 -55.67
C LYS A 166 -31.24 29.97 -57.07
N LYS A 167 -30.31 29.05 -57.27
CA LYS A 167 -29.99 28.48 -58.61
C LYS A 167 -31.04 27.50 -59.11
N ILE A 168 -31.89 26.95 -58.25
CA ILE A 168 -32.85 25.91 -58.59
C ILE A 168 -34.24 26.50 -58.92
N GLU A 169 -34.44 27.83 -58.78
CA GLU A 169 -35.72 28.55 -59.05
C GLU A 169 -36.97 27.97 -58.34
N LEU A 170 -36.75 27.17 -57.32
CA LEU A 170 -37.83 26.58 -56.52
C LEU A 170 -38.08 27.42 -55.28
N GLY A 171 -39.35 27.80 -55.02
CA GLY A 171 -39.76 28.41 -53.77
C GLY A 171 -39.37 27.51 -52.56
N PHE A 172 -38.59 28.01 -51.65
CA PHE A 172 -38.16 27.26 -50.51
C PHE A 172 -38.78 27.78 -49.19
N ASP A 173 -39.01 26.86 -48.25
CA ASP A 173 -39.49 27.15 -46.91
C ASP A 173 -38.29 27.40 -45.98
N ASN A 174 -38.24 28.60 -45.37
CA ASN A 174 -37.21 28.99 -44.43
C ASN A 174 -37.16 28.07 -43.22
N ASN A 175 -38.26 27.50 -42.75
CA ASN A 175 -38.33 26.58 -41.60
C ASN A 175 -37.61 25.27 -41.92
N ARG A 176 -37.68 24.78 -43.13
CA ARG A 176 -37.01 23.56 -43.55
C ARG A 176 -35.48 23.75 -43.66
N LEU A 177 -35.05 24.96 -44.06
CA LEU A 177 -33.63 25.31 -44.07
C LEU A 177 -33.03 25.34 -42.67
N GLU A 178 -33.77 25.83 -41.65
CA GLU A 178 -33.33 25.86 -40.29
C GLU A 178 -33.24 24.45 -39.68
N GLN A 179 -34.11 23.53 -40.03
CA GLN A 179 -34.08 22.14 -39.59
C GLN A 179 -32.87 21.38 -40.14
N GLU A 180 -32.39 21.67 -41.35
CA GLU A 180 -31.21 21.01 -41.94
C GLU A 180 -29.88 21.59 -41.44
N MET A 181 -29.92 22.67 -40.66
CA MET A 181 -28.74 23.35 -40.13
C MET A 181 -28.37 22.95 -38.70
N ILE A 182 -29.20 22.15 -38.03
CA ILE A 182 -28.93 21.61 -36.66
C ILE A 182 -28.10 20.34 -36.80
#